data_28f70ef486a71063ac8efc5cdcff1da2
#
_entry.id   28f70ef486a71063ac8efc5cdcff1da2
#
_cell.length_a   1.000
_cell.length_b   1.000
_cell.length_c   1.000
_cell.angle_alpha   90.00
_cell.angle_beta   90.00
_cell.angle_gamma   90.00
#
_symmetry.space_group_name_H-M   'P 1'
#
loop_
_entity.id
_entity.type
_entity.pdbx_description
1 polymer ?
#
loop_
_entity_poly.entity_id
_entity_poly.type
_entity_poly.pdbx_seq_one_letter_code
_entity_poly.pdbx_strand_id
1 'polypeptide(L)'
;MQYLEKNEIKTIQLGILDYIDEICKKNNISYFLSYGTMLGAVRHKGMIPWDDDIDISLYREDYEHLLKAIEEDQHPIYQVLSYDTSSWYFHNFAAILDTTTVIEDNVKYKRHDTSLFIDVFPIDQFSDLSIVDKSYKYVALRQLAYIKKERAVHGDSKLKDFLRLCTWYPLRLVNPRYFYKKIDELVKNSVTDNPAYEGAIGVGKEKMKEVFPAGTLKELILTEFEGRMVPIPKNYDAFLTQMYGDYMTPPSKEMQEWYSHSIKAYRK
;
A
#
# COMPACT_ATOMS: atom_id res chain seq x y z
N MET A 1 -4.82 17.27 23.73
CA MET A 1 -4.25 16.70 22.50
C MET A 1 -4.98 17.35 21.35
N GLN A 2 -4.28 18.03 20.46
CA GLN A 2 -4.88 18.72 19.33
C GLN A 2 -4.66 17.85 18.07
N TYR A 3 -5.74 17.51 17.37
CA TYR A 3 -5.64 16.77 16.11
C TYR A 3 -5.13 17.69 15.00
N LEU A 4 -4.39 17.10 14.07
CA LEU A 4 -3.92 17.76 12.87
C LEU A 4 -5.09 18.00 11.90
N GLU A 5 -5.09 19.16 11.27
CA GLU A 5 -6.01 19.48 10.19
C GLU A 5 -5.61 18.76 8.90
N LYS A 6 -6.56 18.55 7.98
CA LYS A 6 -6.32 17.83 6.72
C LYS A 6 -5.13 18.40 5.93
N ASN A 7 -4.98 19.72 5.88
CA ASN A 7 -3.86 20.37 5.18
C ASN A 7 -2.51 20.11 5.87
N GLU A 8 -2.48 19.98 7.20
CA GLU A 8 -1.26 19.67 7.94
C GLU A 8 -0.84 18.20 7.67
N ILE A 9 -1.81 17.26 7.68
CA ILE A 9 -1.58 15.86 7.33
C ILE A 9 -0.98 15.76 5.93
N LYS A 10 -1.62 16.40 4.95
CA LYS A 10 -1.13 16.47 3.58
C LYS A 10 0.29 17.03 3.48
N THR A 11 0.58 18.12 4.19
CA THR A 11 1.91 18.75 4.19
C THR A 11 2.97 17.78 4.74
N ILE A 12 2.66 17.03 5.79
CA ILE A 12 3.56 16.04 6.38
C ILE A 12 3.80 14.89 5.39
N GLN A 13 2.76 14.35 4.77
CA GLN A 13 2.91 13.28 3.77
C GLN A 13 3.71 13.74 2.55
N LEU A 14 3.50 14.97 2.07
CA LEU A 14 4.32 15.54 1.00
C LEU A 14 5.78 15.71 1.42
N GLY A 15 6.05 16.00 2.69
CA GLY A 15 7.42 16.03 3.24
C GLY A 15 8.08 14.64 3.23
N ILE A 16 7.32 13.57 3.51
CA ILE A 16 7.81 12.18 3.37
C ILE A 16 8.11 11.88 1.89
N LEU A 17 7.23 12.31 0.96
CA LEU A 17 7.45 12.10 -0.48
C LEU A 17 8.70 12.83 -0.98
N ASP A 18 8.92 14.07 -0.54
CA ASP A 18 10.12 14.85 -0.88
C ASP A 18 11.39 14.13 -0.41
N TYR A 19 11.37 13.61 0.82
CA TYR A 19 12.49 12.82 1.37
C TYR A 19 12.75 11.53 0.57
N ILE A 20 11.69 10.79 0.23
CA ILE A 20 11.83 9.58 -0.60
C ILE A 20 12.43 9.92 -1.96
N ASP A 21 11.97 10.98 -2.60
CA ASP A 21 12.46 11.44 -3.91
C ASP A 21 13.95 11.83 -3.85
N GLU A 22 14.38 12.49 -2.76
CA GLU A 22 15.79 12.82 -2.52
C GLU A 22 16.66 11.56 -2.38
N ILE A 23 16.24 10.59 -1.54
CA ILE A 23 16.95 9.32 -1.36
C ILE A 23 16.99 8.53 -2.67
N CYS A 24 15.91 8.48 -3.43
CA CYS A 24 15.86 7.81 -4.72
C CYS A 24 16.83 8.42 -5.73
N LYS A 25 16.86 9.75 -5.85
CA LYS A 25 17.81 10.46 -6.73
C LYS A 25 19.28 10.23 -6.33
N LYS A 26 19.57 10.30 -5.04
CA LYS A 26 20.92 10.09 -4.51
C LYS A 26 21.46 8.68 -4.78
N ASN A 27 20.59 7.68 -4.77
CA ASN A 27 20.96 6.27 -4.89
C ASN A 27 20.60 5.64 -6.24
N ASN A 28 20.14 6.44 -7.23
CA ASN A 28 19.71 5.98 -8.55
C ASN A 28 18.62 4.89 -8.48
N ILE A 29 17.63 5.11 -7.61
CA ILE A 29 16.48 4.24 -7.39
C ILE A 29 15.29 4.79 -8.18
N SER A 30 14.55 3.93 -8.87
CA SER A 30 13.36 4.30 -9.63
C SER A 30 12.09 3.96 -8.86
N TYR A 31 11.24 4.96 -8.61
CA TYR A 31 9.91 4.78 -8.04
C TYR A 31 8.86 5.44 -8.94
N PHE A 32 7.59 5.15 -8.70
CA PHE A 32 6.47 5.83 -9.35
C PHE A 32 5.25 5.91 -8.42
N LEU A 33 4.43 6.95 -8.62
CA LEU A 33 3.14 7.04 -7.93
C LEU A 33 2.24 5.90 -8.39
N SER A 34 1.47 5.32 -7.48
CA SER A 34 0.57 4.20 -7.77
C SER A 34 -0.84 4.44 -7.25
N TYR A 35 -1.77 3.58 -7.64
CA TYR A 35 -3.15 3.55 -7.17
C TYR A 35 -3.86 4.91 -7.19
N GLY A 36 -4.51 5.27 -6.07
CA GLY A 36 -5.22 6.55 -5.88
C GLY A 36 -4.34 7.76 -6.08
N THR A 37 -3.08 7.67 -5.69
CA THR A 37 -2.11 8.76 -5.85
C THR A 37 -1.78 9.04 -7.31
N MET A 38 -1.56 7.98 -8.13
CA MET A 38 -1.39 8.13 -9.58
C MET A 38 -2.64 8.70 -10.24
N LEU A 39 -3.82 8.21 -9.86
CA LEU A 39 -5.10 8.76 -10.33
C LEU A 39 -5.24 10.24 -9.98
N GLY A 40 -4.85 10.62 -8.76
CA GLY A 40 -4.81 12.02 -8.31
C GLY A 40 -3.88 12.88 -9.18
N ALA A 41 -2.66 12.42 -9.45
CA ALA A 41 -1.71 13.12 -10.30
C ALA A 41 -2.24 13.33 -11.73
N VAL A 42 -2.85 12.32 -12.32
CA VAL A 42 -3.37 12.39 -13.69
C VAL A 42 -4.60 13.30 -13.77
N ARG A 43 -5.58 13.11 -12.89
CA ARG A 43 -6.90 13.75 -12.96
C ARG A 43 -6.97 15.11 -12.26
N HIS A 44 -6.25 15.28 -11.15
CA HIS A 44 -6.36 16.45 -10.26
C HIS A 44 -5.08 17.28 -10.18
N LYS A 45 -3.97 16.80 -10.70
CA LYS A 45 -2.62 17.36 -10.50
C LYS A 45 -2.19 17.42 -9.03
N GLY A 46 -2.76 16.55 -8.20
CA GLY A 46 -2.56 16.49 -6.77
C GLY A 46 -3.35 15.36 -6.14
N MET A 47 -3.44 15.33 -4.83
CA MET A 47 -4.25 14.36 -4.10
C MET A 47 -5.72 14.45 -4.50
N ILE A 48 -6.39 13.33 -4.53
CA ILE A 48 -7.85 13.27 -4.74
C ILE A 48 -8.51 13.96 -3.52
N PRO A 49 -9.49 14.90 -3.72
CA PRO A 49 -10.02 15.71 -2.61
C PRO A 49 -10.61 14.95 -1.43
N TRP A 50 -11.02 13.70 -1.63
CA TRP A 50 -11.60 12.81 -0.60
C TRP A 50 -10.67 11.69 -0.16
N ASP A 51 -9.42 11.71 -0.64
CA ASP A 51 -8.37 10.77 -0.28
C ASP A 51 -7.39 11.41 0.71
N ASP A 52 -6.69 10.59 1.50
CA ASP A 52 -5.80 11.06 2.56
C ASP A 52 -4.50 10.25 2.69
N ASP A 53 -4.18 9.45 1.68
CA ASP A 53 -2.94 8.67 1.61
C ASP A 53 -2.12 8.94 0.34
N ILE A 54 -0.86 8.57 0.39
CA ILE A 54 0.05 8.58 -0.74
C ILE A 54 0.64 7.19 -0.89
N ASP A 55 0.56 6.66 -2.11
CA ASP A 55 1.03 5.34 -2.48
C ASP A 55 2.12 5.47 -3.55
N ILE A 56 3.24 4.78 -3.34
CA ILE A 56 4.29 4.62 -4.35
C ILE A 56 4.58 3.15 -4.60
N SER A 57 5.06 2.85 -5.80
CA SER A 57 5.51 1.50 -6.15
C SER A 57 6.91 1.52 -6.75
N LEU A 58 7.64 0.43 -6.54
CA LEU A 58 8.97 0.20 -7.08
C LEU A 58 9.09 -1.27 -7.50
N TYR A 59 9.87 -1.55 -8.53
CA TYR A 59 10.27 -2.94 -8.77
C TYR A 59 11.03 -3.50 -7.57
N ARG A 60 10.96 -4.80 -7.35
CA ARG A 60 11.47 -5.49 -6.15
C ARG A 60 12.89 -5.08 -5.78
N GLU A 61 13.80 -5.01 -6.74
CA GLU A 61 15.20 -4.63 -6.51
C GLU A 61 15.32 -3.18 -5.99
N ASP A 62 14.65 -2.25 -6.65
CA ASP A 62 14.59 -0.83 -6.25
C ASP A 62 13.88 -0.66 -4.90
N TYR A 63 12.83 -1.45 -4.63
CA TYR A 63 12.13 -1.46 -3.35
C TYR A 63 13.06 -1.86 -2.19
N GLU A 64 13.78 -2.97 -2.33
CA GLU A 64 14.71 -3.44 -1.30
C GLU A 64 15.87 -2.45 -1.12
N HIS A 65 16.36 -1.86 -2.23
CA HIS A 65 17.40 -0.84 -2.19
C HIS A 65 16.92 0.45 -1.50
N LEU A 66 15.69 0.91 -1.76
CA LEU A 66 15.12 2.09 -1.09
C LEU A 66 15.02 1.89 0.43
N LEU A 67 14.46 0.76 0.88
CA LEU A 67 14.33 0.49 2.32
C LEU A 67 15.70 0.50 3.01
N LYS A 68 16.68 -0.16 2.41
CA LYS A 68 18.05 -0.18 2.92
C LYS A 68 18.69 1.21 2.94
N ALA A 69 18.54 2.00 1.87
CA ALA A 69 19.10 3.35 1.78
C ALA A 69 18.52 4.29 2.85
N ILE A 70 17.21 4.18 3.16
CA ILE A 70 16.57 4.96 4.24
C ILE A 70 17.08 4.51 5.61
N GLU A 71 17.25 3.20 5.85
CA GLU A 71 17.81 2.70 7.11
C GLU A 71 19.26 3.15 7.32
N GLU A 72 20.08 3.19 6.25
CA GLU A 72 21.47 3.65 6.29
C GLU A 72 21.58 5.17 6.47
N ASP A 73 20.63 5.96 5.95
CA ASP A 73 20.58 7.42 6.10
C ASP A 73 20.35 7.86 7.55
N GLN A 74 19.73 7.01 8.37
CA GLN A 74 19.44 7.25 9.79
C GLN A 74 18.76 8.61 10.05
N HIS A 75 17.82 9.00 9.18
CA HIS A 75 17.12 10.27 9.32
C HIS A 75 16.38 10.34 10.67
N PRO A 76 16.46 11.49 11.41
CA PRO A 76 15.90 11.58 12.76
C PRO A 76 14.38 11.48 12.83
N ILE A 77 13.68 11.76 11.73
CA ILE A 77 12.21 11.82 11.66
C ILE A 77 11.66 10.66 10.83
N TYR A 78 12.26 10.38 9.65
CA TYR A 78 11.71 9.41 8.71
C TYR A 78 12.29 8.02 8.95
N GLN A 79 11.41 7.03 9.08
CA GLN A 79 11.80 5.66 9.38
C GLN A 79 11.01 4.65 8.56
N VAL A 80 11.66 3.53 8.24
CA VAL A 80 11.02 2.38 7.58
C VAL A 80 10.18 1.60 8.58
N LEU A 81 8.94 1.35 8.24
CA LEU A 81 8.08 0.36 8.89
C LEU A 81 7.90 -0.82 7.95
N SER A 82 8.52 -1.95 8.27
CA SER A 82 8.46 -3.17 7.48
C SER A 82 8.37 -4.42 8.37
N TYR A 83 8.27 -5.58 7.73
CA TYR A 83 8.36 -6.85 8.44
C TYR A 83 9.67 -6.98 9.22
N ASP A 84 10.78 -6.48 8.72
CA ASP A 84 12.10 -6.65 9.33
C ASP A 84 12.36 -5.61 10.44
N THR A 85 11.86 -4.39 10.29
CA THR A 85 12.05 -3.31 11.27
C THR A 85 11.08 -3.39 12.44
N SER A 86 9.97 -4.13 12.32
CA SER A 86 8.96 -4.18 13.39
C SER A 86 8.38 -5.58 13.61
N SER A 87 8.38 -6.03 14.87
CA SER A 87 7.88 -7.36 15.27
C SER A 87 6.36 -7.55 15.12
N TRP A 88 5.60 -6.46 15.03
CA TRP A 88 4.14 -6.51 14.88
C TRP A 88 3.67 -6.27 13.45
N TYR A 89 4.53 -5.73 12.57
CA TYR A 89 4.19 -5.48 11.18
C TYR A 89 4.19 -6.79 10.38
N PHE A 90 3.20 -6.97 9.53
CA PHE A 90 2.98 -8.24 8.82
C PHE A 90 2.51 -8.06 7.36
N HIS A 91 2.46 -6.81 6.85
CA HIS A 91 2.14 -6.56 5.45
C HIS A 91 3.33 -6.90 4.55
N ASN A 92 3.06 -7.31 3.30
CA ASN A 92 4.09 -7.61 2.29
C ASN A 92 4.51 -6.36 1.50
N PHE A 93 4.35 -5.22 2.08
CA PHE A 93 4.83 -3.92 1.64
C PHE A 93 5.35 -3.16 2.85
N ALA A 94 6.06 -2.07 2.63
CA ALA A 94 6.57 -1.22 3.69
C ALA A 94 5.81 0.11 3.75
N ALA A 95 6.04 0.87 4.81
CA ALA A 95 5.63 2.25 4.91
C ALA A 95 6.82 3.11 5.37
N ILE A 96 6.90 4.34 4.90
CA ILE A 96 7.85 5.34 5.40
C ILE A 96 7.09 6.30 6.30
N LEU A 97 7.51 6.36 7.55
CA LEU A 97 6.80 7.06 8.62
C LEU A 97 7.41 8.43 8.93
N ASP A 98 6.57 9.41 9.28
CA ASP A 98 6.99 10.58 10.05
C ASP A 98 6.80 10.31 11.55
N THR A 99 7.87 9.98 12.25
CA THR A 99 7.86 9.55 13.65
C THR A 99 7.48 10.65 14.64
N THR A 100 7.36 11.91 14.21
CA THR A 100 6.88 13.03 15.04
C THR A 100 5.36 13.04 15.22
N THR A 101 4.66 12.15 14.53
CA THR A 101 3.20 12.06 14.53
C THR A 101 2.69 10.75 15.12
N VAL A 102 1.41 10.72 15.47
CA VAL A 102 0.69 9.51 15.90
C VAL A 102 -0.65 9.46 15.19
N ILE A 103 -0.97 8.33 14.57
CA ILE A 103 -2.29 8.02 14.02
C ILE A 103 -3.11 7.23 15.04
N GLU A 104 -4.33 7.64 15.26
CA GLU A 104 -5.28 6.92 16.09
C GLU A 104 -5.97 5.80 15.30
N ASP A 105 -5.47 4.56 15.44
CA ASP A 105 -6.03 3.38 14.75
C ASP A 105 -6.98 2.58 15.65
N ASN A 106 -8.27 2.70 15.39
CA ASN A 106 -9.33 1.97 16.10
C ASN A 106 -9.79 0.69 15.37
N VAL A 107 -9.20 0.37 14.21
CA VAL A 107 -9.68 -0.70 13.33
C VAL A 107 -9.11 -2.05 13.69
N LYS A 108 -7.88 -2.09 14.17
CA LYS A 108 -7.11 -3.32 14.38
C LYS A 108 -7.38 -3.96 15.75
N TYR A 109 -7.27 -5.28 15.84
CA TYR A 109 -7.46 -6.02 17.10
C TYR A 109 -6.47 -5.63 18.19
N LYS A 110 -5.18 -5.53 17.82
CA LYS A 110 -4.13 -4.98 18.68
C LYS A 110 -3.82 -3.59 18.13
N ARG A 111 -4.00 -2.59 18.98
CA ARG A 111 -3.59 -1.24 18.65
C ARG A 111 -2.07 -1.16 18.71
N HIS A 112 -1.50 -0.76 17.61
CA HIS A 112 -0.13 -0.30 17.52
C HIS A 112 -0.23 1.13 17.01
N ASP A 113 0.15 2.09 17.86
CA ASP A 113 0.23 3.47 17.41
C ASP A 113 1.24 3.53 16.26
N THR A 114 0.78 4.03 15.14
CA THR A 114 1.60 4.28 13.96
C THR A 114 1.65 5.79 13.70
N SER A 115 2.52 6.21 12.83
CA SER A 115 2.72 7.61 12.45
C SER A 115 2.09 7.88 11.08
N LEU A 116 1.98 9.12 10.67
CA LEU A 116 1.67 9.45 9.28
C LEU A 116 2.72 8.83 8.36
N PHE A 117 2.29 8.33 7.23
CA PHE A 117 3.12 7.49 6.37
C PHE A 117 2.81 7.66 4.88
N ILE A 118 3.71 7.12 4.08
CA ILE A 118 3.51 6.76 2.68
C ILE A 118 3.68 5.26 2.55
N ASP A 119 2.72 4.59 1.89
CA ASP A 119 2.84 3.17 1.57
C ASP A 119 3.76 2.95 0.37
N VAL A 120 4.62 1.94 0.49
CA VAL A 120 5.64 1.59 -0.50
C VAL A 120 5.42 0.15 -0.95
N PHE A 121 4.98 -0.04 -2.19
CA PHE A 121 4.59 -1.33 -2.71
C PHE A 121 5.65 -1.93 -3.63
N PRO A 122 6.06 -3.18 -3.42
CA PRO A 122 6.91 -3.88 -4.35
C PRO A 122 6.12 -4.36 -5.58
N ILE A 123 6.69 -4.18 -6.76
CA ILE A 123 6.24 -4.80 -8.01
C ILE A 123 7.12 -6.01 -8.28
N ASP A 124 6.49 -7.17 -8.35
CA ASP A 124 7.14 -8.43 -8.64
C ASP A 124 6.90 -8.87 -10.08
N GLN A 125 7.86 -9.59 -10.66
CA GLN A 125 7.79 -10.12 -12.00
C GLN A 125 7.72 -11.65 -11.96
N PHE A 126 6.77 -12.23 -12.71
CA PHE A 126 6.46 -13.67 -12.64
C PHE A 126 5.84 -14.18 -13.94
N SER A 127 5.71 -15.52 -14.08
CA SER A 127 5.05 -16.14 -15.23
C SER A 127 3.86 -17.03 -14.86
N ASP A 128 3.81 -17.54 -13.61
CA ASP A 128 2.70 -18.40 -13.14
C ASP A 128 1.59 -17.57 -12.48
N LEU A 129 0.48 -17.38 -13.19
CA LEU A 129 -0.70 -16.67 -12.67
C LEU A 129 -1.33 -17.35 -11.44
N SER A 130 -1.06 -18.63 -11.19
CA SER A 130 -1.62 -19.33 -10.01
C SER A 130 -1.13 -18.74 -8.69
N ILE A 131 -0.01 -18.02 -8.69
CA ILE A 131 0.51 -17.36 -7.49
C ILE A 131 -0.41 -16.25 -6.99
N VAL A 132 -1.13 -15.58 -7.90
CA VAL A 132 -2.07 -14.49 -7.56
C VAL A 132 -3.19 -15.03 -6.67
N ASP A 133 -3.82 -16.14 -7.05
CA ASP A 133 -4.87 -16.75 -6.23
C ASP A 133 -4.33 -17.37 -4.93
N LYS A 134 -3.12 -17.95 -4.96
CA LYS A 134 -2.48 -18.50 -3.76
C LYS A 134 -2.15 -17.39 -2.76
N SER A 135 -1.53 -16.30 -3.22
CA SER A 135 -1.19 -15.15 -2.37
C SER A 135 -2.44 -14.50 -1.79
N TYR A 136 -3.48 -14.30 -2.61
CA TYR A 136 -4.76 -13.73 -2.16
C TYR A 136 -5.40 -14.54 -1.02
N LYS A 137 -5.35 -15.87 -1.06
CA LYS A 137 -5.83 -16.71 0.05
C LYS A 137 -5.09 -16.40 1.35
N TYR A 138 -3.77 -16.26 1.29
CA TYR A 138 -2.97 -15.92 2.47
C TYR A 138 -3.22 -14.49 2.94
N VAL A 139 -3.41 -13.52 2.03
CA VAL A 139 -3.80 -12.15 2.38
C VAL A 139 -5.14 -12.14 3.12
N ALA A 140 -6.15 -12.87 2.61
CA ALA A 140 -7.46 -12.96 3.24
C ALA A 140 -7.39 -13.60 4.65
N LEU A 141 -6.63 -14.70 4.80
CA LEU A 141 -6.43 -15.35 6.09
C LEU A 141 -5.67 -14.44 7.08
N ARG A 142 -4.63 -13.73 6.60
CA ARG A 142 -3.87 -12.75 7.38
C ARG A 142 -4.77 -11.64 7.91
N GLN A 143 -5.61 -11.07 7.05
CA GLN A 143 -6.56 -10.04 7.45
C GLN A 143 -7.56 -10.57 8.48
N LEU A 144 -8.13 -11.74 8.24
CA LEU A 144 -9.09 -12.35 9.16
C LEU A 144 -8.46 -12.65 10.53
N ALA A 145 -7.18 -13.05 10.58
CA ALA A 145 -6.44 -13.27 11.82
C ALA A 145 -6.23 -12.00 12.64
N TYR A 146 -6.27 -10.83 12.01
CA TYR A 146 -5.89 -9.56 12.64
C TYR A 146 -7.07 -8.66 12.99
N ILE A 147 -8.18 -8.71 12.25
CA ILE A 147 -9.33 -7.81 12.45
C ILE A 147 -10.10 -8.10 13.74
N LYS A 148 -10.83 -7.10 14.24
CA LYS A 148 -11.78 -7.26 15.36
C LYS A 148 -12.95 -8.15 14.97
N LYS A 149 -13.58 -8.81 15.97
CA LYS A 149 -14.73 -9.70 15.77
C LYS A 149 -15.89 -9.00 15.03
N GLU A 150 -16.16 -7.76 15.37
CA GLU A 150 -17.24 -6.95 14.80
C GLU A 150 -17.08 -6.74 13.30
N ARG A 151 -15.83 -6.76 12.80
CA ARG A 151 -15.55 -6.68 11.36
C ARG A 151 -15.46 -8.05 10.67
N ALA A 152 -15.32 -9.13 11.43
CA ALA A 152 -15.40 -10.49 10.90
C ALA A 152 -16.86 -10.91 10.64
N VAL A 153 -17.83 -10.25 11.29
CA VAL A 153 -19.26 -10.48 11.16
C VAL A 153 -19.85 -9.34 10.32
N HIS A 154 -20.56 -9.66 9.25
CA HIS A 154 -21.12 -8.66 8.33
C HIS A 154 -22.64 -8.46 8.51
N GLY A 155 -23.32 -9.40 9.19
CA GLY A 155 -24.76 -9.34 9.41
C GLY A 155 -25.63 -9.78 8.23
N ASP A 156 -25.02 -10.14 7.09
CA ASP A 156 -25.76 -10.52 5.87
C ASP A 156 -26.55 -11.82 6.02
N SER A 157 -26.01 -12.76 6.82
CA SER A 157 -26.61 -14.07 7.04
C SER A 157 -26.00 -14.71 8.28
N LYS A 158 -26.87 -15.19 9.19
CA LYS A 158 -26.45 -15.88 10.43
C LYS A 158 -25.54 -17.10 10.14
N LEU A 159 -25.83 -17.84 9.07
CA LEU A 159 -25.01 -19.00 8.69
C LEU A 159 -23.62 -18.59 8.18
N LYS A 160 -23.55 -17.56 7.32
CA LYS A 160 -22.27 -17.03 6.82
C LYS A 160 -21.43 -16.47 7.95
N ASP A 161 -22.04 -15.72 8.86
CA ASP A 161 -21.34 -15.17 10.03
C ASP A 161 -20.85 -16.26 10.97
N PHE A 162 -21.65 -17.32 11.19
CA PHE A 162 -21.20 -18.49 11.95
C PHE A 162 -19.97 -19.15 11.30
N LEU A 163 -20.00 -19.41 9.99
CA LEU A 163 -18.86 -20.00 9.27
C LEU A 163 -17.60 -19.09 9.31
N ARG A 164 -17.80 -17.77 9.18
CA ARG A 164 -16.69 -16.78 9.34
C ARG A 164 -16.10 -16.86 10.76
N LEU A 165 -16.93 -16.95 11.78
CA LEU A 165 -16.45 -17.08 13.17
C LEU A 165 -15.75 -18.41 13.42
N CYS A 166 -16.23 -19.53 12.85
CA CYS A 166 -15.55 -20.81 12.91
C CYS A 166 -14.11 -20.75 12.33
N THR A 167 -13.89 -19.89 11.33
CA THR A 167 -12.56 -19.64 10.77
C THR A 167 -11.78 -18.60 11.59
N TRP A 168 -12.45 -17.54 12.05
CA TRP A 168 -11.84 -16.44 12.77
C TRP A 168 -11.26 -16.85 14.12
N TYR A 169 -11.98 -17.66 14.93
CA TYR A 169 -11.51 -18.07 16.24
C TYR A 169 -10.16 -18.82 16.22
N PRO A 170 -9.97 -19.87 15.42
CA PRO A 170 -8.68 -20.56 15.36
C PRO A 170 -7.57 -19.68 14.75
N LEU A 171 -7.88 -18.81 13.79
CA LEU A 171 -6.91 -17.90 13.20
C LEU A 171 -6.35 -16.87 14.21
N ARG A 172 -7.07 -16.58 15.29
CA ARG A 172 -6.59 -15.73 16.39
C ARG A 172 -5.36 -16.28 17.10
N LEU A 173 -5.13 -17.59 17.02
CA LEU A 173 -3.96 -18.27 17.59
C LEU A 173 -2.77 -18.24 16.64
N VAL A 174 -2.99 -17.89 15.37
CA VAL A 174 -1.94 -17.81 14.34
C VAL A 174 -1.37 -16.39 14.32
N ASN A 175 -0.05 -16.28 14.42
CA ASN A 175 0.61 -14.98 14.22
C ASN A 175 0.45 -14.55 12.75
N PRO A 176 -0.09 -13.36 12.44
CA PRO A 176 -0.24 -12.87 11.06
C PRO A 176 1.06 -12.88 10.25
N ARG A 177 2.22 -12.77 10.90
CA ARG A 177 3.56 -12.89 10.28
C ARG A 177 3.83 -14.26 9.64
N TYR A 178 3.11 -15.31 10.04
CA TYR A 178 3.17 -16.59 9.35
C TYR A 178 2.68 -16.47 7.89
N PHE A 179 1.59 -15.74 7.67
CA PHE A 179 1.06 -15.52 6.32
C PHE A 179 1.95 -14.61 5.48
N TYR A 180 2.60 -13.61 6.09
CA TYR A 180 3.64 -12.83 5.44
C TYR A 180 4.69 -13.76 4.82
N LYS A 181 5.27 -14.65 5.64
CA LYS A 181 6.32 -15.58 5.17
C LYS A 181 5.83 -16.47 4.03
N LYS A 182 4.58 -16.94 4.08
CA LYS A 182 4.02 -17.78 3.01
C LYS A 182 3.86 -17.02 1.69
N ILE A 183 3.49 -15.75 1.75
CA ILE A 183 3.43 -14.89 0.56
C ILE A 183 4.83 -14.60 0.04
N ASP A 184 5.77 -14.25 0.91
CA ASP A 184 7.17 -13.97 0.56
C ASP A 184 7.84 -15.18 -0.11
N GLU A 185 7.63 -16.40 0.44
CA GLU A 185 8.07 -17.64 -0.17
C GLU A 185 7.48 -17.87 -1.58
N LEU A 186 6.18 -17.58 -1.77
CA LEU A 186 5.54 -17.69 -3.08
C LEU A 186 6.15 -16.72 -4.09
N VAL A 187 6.38 -15.47 -3.69
CA VAL A 187 6.98 -14.44 -4.54
C VAL A 187 8.41 -14.84 -4.92
N LYS A 188 9.25 -15.18 -3.95
CA LYS A 188 10.64 -15.59 -4.21
C LYS A 188 10.76 -16.80 -5.13
N ASN A 189 9.84 -17.76 -5.00
CA ASN A 189 9.82 -18.96 -5.85
C ASN A 189 9.23 -18.69 -7.24
N SER A 190 8.67 -17.52 -7.50
CA SER A 190 8.10 -17.15 -8.80
C SER A 190 9.03 -16.33 -9.69
N VAL A 191 10.19 -15.93 -9.17
CA VAL A 191 11.20 -15.18 -9.91
C VAL A 191 11.67 -15.97 -11.13
N THR A 192 11.73 -15.32 -12.28
CA THR A 192 12.10 -15.91 -13.56
C THR A 192 12.84 -14.89 -14.43
N ASP A 193 13.75 -15.37 -15.28
CA ASP A 193 14.52 -14.52 -16.20
C ASP A 193 13.66 -13.94 -17.33
N ASN A 194 12.53 -14.59 -17.67
CA ASN A 194 11.61 -14.16 -18.72
C ASN A 194 10.18 -14.03 -18.16
N PRO A 195 9.89 -12.98 -17.39
CA PRO A 195 8.56 -12.80 -16.82
C PRO A 195 7.53 -12.48 -17.90
N ALA A 196 6.35 -13.10 -17.80
CA ALA A 196 5.20 -12.77 -18.64
C ALA A 196 4.32 -11.67 -18.03
N TYR A 197 4.38 -11.53 -16.71
CA TYR A 197 3.52 -10.65 -15.95
C TYR A 197 4.32 -9.88 -14.88
N GLU A 198 3.72 -8.79 -14.42
CA GLU A 198 4.21 -8.01 -13.28
C GLU A 198 3.04 -7.45 -12.46
N GLY A 199 3.26 -7.20 -11.17
CA GLY A 199 2.25 -6.64 -10.30
C GLY A 199 2.60 -6.72 -8.81
N ALA A 200 1.77 -6.09 -7.97
CA ALA A 200 1.93 -6.09 -6.52
C ALA A 200 1.33 -7.35 -5.88
N ILE A 201 2.10 -8.44 -5.84
CA ILE A 201 1.63 -9.73 -5.35
C ILE A 201 1.60 -9.79 -3.83
N GLY A 202 0.47 -10.26 -3.27
CA GLY A 202 0.31 -10.42 -1.82
C GLY A 202 0.07 -9.13 -1.06
N VAL A 203 -0.15 -8.05 -1.76
CA VAL A 203 -0.41 -6.72 -1.21
C VAL A 203 -1.92 -6.46 -1.15
N GLY A 204 -2.58 -6.39 -2.28
CA GLY A 204 -3.94 -5.93 -2.44
C GLY A 204 -5.01 -7.01 -2.42
N LYS A 205 -6.25 -6.57 -2.62
CA LYS A 205 -7.45 -7.41 -2.67
C LYS A 205 -7.99 -7.56 -4.10
N GLU A 206 -7.43 -6.80 -5.04
CA GLU A 206 -7.98 -6.65 -6.38
C GLU A 206 -7.53 -7.77 -7.34
N LYS A 207 -6.68 -8.70 -6.87
CA LYS A 207 -6.26 -9.90 -7.60
C LYS A 207 -5.68 -9.57 -8.99
N MET A 208 -6.36 -10.09 -10.02
CA MET A 208 -5.94 -9.94 -11.41
C MET A 208 -5.98 -8.49 -11.92
N LYS A 209 -6.67 -7.57 -11.25
CA LYS A 209 -6.60 -6.15 -11.61
C LYS A 209 -5.23 -5.52 -11.34
N GLU A 210 -4.45 -6.11 -10.43
CA GLU A 210 -3.10 -5.66 -10.07
C GLU A 210 -2.01 -6.39 -10.89
N VAL A 211 -2.40 -7.17 -11.90
CA VAL A 211 -1.49 -7.95 -12.76
C VAL A 211 -1.49 -7.38 -14.17
N PHE A 212 -0.31 -7.05 -14.65
CA PHE A 212 -0.08 -6.46 -15.97
C PHE A 212 0.90 -7.33 -16.78
N PRO A 213 0.89 -7.23 -18.12
CA PRO A 213 1.97 -7.78 -18.93
C PRO A 213 3.32 -7.20 -18.49
N ALA A 214 4.36 -8.03 -18.44
CA ALA A 214 5.69 -7.58 -18.00
C ALA A 214 6.21 -6.40 -18.83
N GLY A 215 6.76 -5.41 -18.17
CA GLY A 215 7.28 -4.16 -18.77
C GLY A 215 6.24 -3.05 -18.96
N THR A 216 4.98 -3.27 -18.58
CA THR A 216 3.92 -2.23 -18.67
C THR A 216 4.25 -1.01 -17.81
N LEU A 217 4.82 -1.23 -16.62
CA LEU A 217 5.10 -0.20 -15.62
C LEU A 217 6.54 0.33 -15.67
N LYS A 218 7.39 -0.20 -16.55
CA LYS A 218 8.84 0.03 -16.54
C LYS A 218 9.25 1.41 -17.03
N GLU A 219 8.62 1.90 -18.12
CA GLU A 219 8.96 3.19 -18.70
C GLU A 219 8.23 4.30 -17.94
N LEU A 220 8.97 5.26 -17.39
CA LEU A 220 8.43 6.33 -16.55
C LEU A 220 8.41 7.67 -17.29
N ILE A 221 7.42 8.47 -16.98
CA ILE A 221 7.31 9.88 -17.38
C ILE A 221 7.07 10.73 -16.13
N LEU A 222 7.44 12.01 -16.20
CA LEU A 222 7.16 12.95 -15.13
C LEU A 222 5.79 13.60 -15.32
N THR A 223 5.04 13.73 -14.24
CA THR A 223 3.76 14.45 -14.20
C THR A 223 3.71 15.37 -12.99
N GLU A 224 2.83 16.36 -13.02
CA GLU A 224 2.61 17.28 -11.91
C GLU A 224 1.78 16.59 -10.79
N PHE A 225 2.24 16.74 -9.54
CA PHE A 225 1.51 16.32 -8.33
C PHE A 225 1.82 17.28 -7.18
N GLU A 226 0.82 18.06 -6.72
CA GLU A 226 0.97 19.03 -5.62
C GLU A 226 2.15 19.99 -5.82
N GLY A 227 2.33 20.49 -7.04
CA GLY A 227 3.41 21.40 -7.41
C GLY A 227 4.79 20.76 -7.58
N ARG A 228 4.88 19.42 -7.56
CA ARG A 228 6.09 18.61 -7.78
C ARG A 228 6.03 17.89 -9.12
N MET A 229 7.18 17.65 -9.72
CA MET A 229 7.30 16.76 -10.88
C MET A 229 7.69 15.38 -10.39
N VAL A 230 6.77 14.42 -10.48
CA VAL A 230 6.91 13.06 -9.94
C VAL A 230 6.75 12.01 -11.03
N PRO A 231 7.41 10.84 -10.91
CA PRO A 231 7.32 9.79 -11.91
C PRO A 231 6.01 9.02 -11.81
N ILE A 232 5.45 8.70 -12.98
CA ILE A 232 4.38 7.72 -13.18
C ILE A 232 4.73 6.81 -14.36
N PRO A 233 4.19 5.58 -14.46
CA PRO A 233 4.36 4.76 -15.64
C PRO A 233 3.85 5.47 -16.89
N LYS A 234 4.59 5.41 -17.99
CA LYS A 234 4.16 5.95 -19.29
C LYS A 234 2.83 5.33 -19.74
N ASN A 235 2.63 4.05 -19.42
CA ASN A 235 1.38 3.33 -19.68
C ASN A 235 0.36 3.48 -18.52
N TYR A 236 0.35 4.62 -17.82
CA TYR A 236 -0.56 4.89 -16.71
C TYR A 236 -2.03 4.68 -17.08
N ASP A 237 -2.41 4.94 -18.33
CA ASP A 237 -3.78 4.77 -18.81
C ASP A 237 -4.21 3.29 -18.75
N ALA A 238 -3.33 2.36 -19.15
CA ALA A 238 -3.60 0.93 -19.03
C ALA A 238 -3.76 0.51 -17.56
N PHE A 239 -2.90 1.03 -16.66
CA PHE A 239 -3.01 0.77 -15.23
C PHE A 239 -4.33 1.31 -14.66
N LEU A 240 -4.63 2.58 -14.89
CA LEU A 240 -5.81 3.23 -14.31
C LEU A 240 -7.12 2.68 -14.88
N THR A 241 -7.15 2.35 -16.17
CA THR A 241 -8.32 1.72 -16.81
C THR A 241 -8.57 0.33 -16.23
N GLN A 242 -7.53 -0.50 -16.07
CA GLN A 242 -7.68 -1.84 -15.49
C GLN A 242 -8.13 -1.79 -14.02
N MET A 243 -7.61 -0.83 -13.24
CA MET A 243 -7.96 -0.67 -11.82
C MET A 243 -9.35 -0.07 -11.61
N TYR A 244 -9.67 1.00 -12.33
CA TYR A 244 -10.80 1.88 -12.03
C TYR A 244 -11.84 2.02 -13.15
N GLY A 245 -11.58 1.47 -14.36
CA GLY A 245 -12.45 1.63 -15.53
C GLY A 245 -12.41 3.06 -16.08
N ASP A 246 -13.55 3.73 -16.15
CA ASP A 246 -13.60 5.16 -16.53
C ASP A 246 -13.11 6.03 -15.36
N TYR A 247 -11.80 6.08 -15.21
CA TYR A 247 -11.14 6.76 -14.10
C TYR A 247 -11.16 8.30 -14.21
N MET A 248 -11.41 8.83 -15.41
CA MET A 248 -11.49 10.29 -15.61
C MET A 248 -12.80 10.88 -15.09
N THR A 249 -13.88 10.10 -15.04
CA THR A 249 -15.15 10.52 -14.46
C THR A 249 -15.13 10.33 -12.93
N PRO A 250 -15.22 11.41 -12.13
CA PRO A 250 -15.28 11.27 -10.67
C PRO A 250 -16.52 10.47 -10.24
N PRO A 251 -16.42 9.65 -9.19
CA PRO A 251 -17.59 8.94 -8.65
C PRO A 251 -18.64 9.92 -8.09
N SER A 252 -19.86 9.44 -7.87
CA SER A 252 -20.90 10.24 -7.25
C SER A 252 -20.49 10.78 -5.87
N LYS A 253 -21.07 11.88 -5.41
CA LYS A 253 -20.75 12.45 -4.08
C LYS A 253 -20.94 11.46 -2.95
N GLU A 254 -21.98 10.63 -3.02
CA GLU A 254 -22.23 9.57 -2.05
C GLU A 254 -21.09 8.53 -2.03
N MET A 255 -20.57 8.14 -3.19
CA MET A 255 -19.41 7.27 -3.28
C MET A 255 -18.12 7.95 -2.82
N GLN A 256 -17.96 9.26 -3.09
CA GLN A 256 -16.81 10.02 -2.58
C GLN A 256 -16.79 10.04 -1.05
N GLU A 257 -17.94 10.25 -0.40
CA GLU A 257 -18.09 10.19 1.05
C GLU A 257 -17.78 8.78 1.59
N TRP A 258 -18.20 7.74 0.87
CA TRP A 258 -17.91 6.35 1.24
C TRP A 258 -16.42 6.00 1.13
N TYR A 259 -15.72 6.54 0.11
CA TYR A 259 -14.27 6.40 -0.06
C TYR A 259 -13.47 7.32 0.86
N SER A 260 -14.10 8.36 1.42
CA SER A 260 -13.40 9.30 2.28
C SER A 260 -12.93 8.62 3.56
N HIS A 261 -11.63 8.46 3.67
CA HIS A 261 -10.96 8.05 4.89
C HIS A 261 -10.60 9.33 5.66
N SER A 262 -10.93 9.39 6.94
CA SER A 262 -10.47 10.48 7.80
C SER A 262 -9.41 9.96 8.76
N ILE A 263 -8.15 10.13 8.39
CA ILE A 263 -7.03 9.89 9.30
C ILE A 263 -7.15 10.88 10.48
N LYS A 264 -7.16 10.35 11.69
CA LYS A 264 -7.03 11.15 12.91
C LYS A 264 -5.60 11.03 13.40
N ALA A 265 -4.85 12.10 13.27
CA ALA A 265 -3.45 12.16 13.68
C ALA A 265 -3.19 13.39 14.57
N TYR A 266 -2.15 13.33 15.38
CA TYR A 266 -1.67 14.42 16.20
C TYR A 266 -0.14 14.38 16.30
N ARG A 267 0.51 15.49 16.66
CA ARG A 267 1.95 15.53 16.97
C ARG A 267 2.25 14.96 18.34
N LYS A 268 3.40 14.29 18.45
CA LYS A 268 3.93 13.81 19.76
C LYS A 268 4.32 14.96 20.65
#